data_4819f6141492212e766b6c6b06b94943
#
_entry.id   4819f6141492212e766b6c6b06b94943
#
_cell.length_a   1.000
_cell.length_b   1.000
_cell.length_c   1.000
_cell.angle_alpha   90.00
_cell.angle_beta   90.00
_cell.angle_gamma   90.00
#
_symmetry.space_group_name_H-M   'P 1'
#
loop_
_entity.id
_entity.type
_entity.pdbx_description
1 polymer ?
#
loop_
_entity_poly.entity_id
_entity_poly.type
_entity_poly.pdbx_seq_one_letter_code
_entity_poly.pdbx_strand_id
1 'polypeptide(L)'
;MKREWLAVLAILLTVGKGAIREVEKSAAREIRQRVGGGDIRVHIEPDGVDGLLQGRLKRLTVEASHFALDGLPFTLEEHRPKTGWIKQFVMRLHDVSLRGLRAERVYAEIPDVRYDRRLAMRRRIFRLSDTGVGHAEIVVLQHDLAAYIRRKYAPYVREVQVEITPTETRVDGIALFLGSELRFRAVGQLAPREGRFLDLAAASIEIEGAELASAAVETLRQWLNPLIDANRDLGIHDGLYVEIVISEPGQMRARGKAHIPRSPNTKVK
;
A
#
# COMPACT_ATOMS: atom_id res chain seq x y z
N MET A 1 -0.38 -13.48 -52.97
CA MET A 1 -0.04 -14.08 -51.67
C MET A 1 0.42 -13.13 -50.57
N LYS A 2 1.10 -12.01 -50.83
CA LYS A 2 1.58 -11.08 -49.76
C LYS A 2 0.50 -10.14 -49.16
N ARG A 3 -0.62 -9.92 -49.83
CA ARG A 3 -1.67 -8.97 -49.34
C ARG A 3 -2.67 -9.62 -48.36
N GLU A 4 -2.90 -10.89 -48.46
CA GLU A 4 -3.84 -11.61 -47.59
C GLU A 4 -3.30 -11.79 -46.17
N TRP A 5 -1.98 -12.00 -46.03
CA TRP A 5 -1.33 -12.11 -44.74
C TRP A 5 -1.36 -10.78 -43.93
N LEU A 6 -1.31 -9.63 -44.59
CA LEU A 6 -1.42 -8.33 -43.94
C LEU A 6 -2.84 -8.07 -43.41
N ALA A 7 -3.87 -8.53 -44.12
CA ALA A 7 -5.25 -8.45 -43.66
C ALA A 7 -5.51 -9.38 -42.47
N VAL A 8 -4.98 -10.58 -42.48
CA VAL A 8 -5.07 -11.54 -41.35
C VAL A 8 -4.28 -10.99 -40.16
N LEU A 9 -3.11 -10.38 -40.35
CA LEU A 9 -2.33 -9.75 -39.28
C LEU A 9 -3.06 -8.53 -38.70
N ALA A 10 -3.71 -7.70 -39.54
CA ALA A 10 -4.49 -6.56 -39.08
C ALA A 10 -5.74 -6.98 -38.30
N ILE A 11 -6.42 -8.05 -38.70
CA ILE A 11 -7.55 -8.63 -38.00
C ILE A 11 -7.10 -9.21 -36.65
N LEU A 12 -5.97 -9.95 -36.62
CA LEU A 12 -5.38 -10.47 -35.37
C LEU A 12 -4.99 -9.34 -34.41
N LEU A 13 -4.44 -8.23 -34.90
CA LEU A 13 -4.09 -7.05 -34.08
C LEU A 13 -5.33 -6.32 -33.55
N THR A 14 -6.39 -6.20 -34.35
CA THR A 14 -7.64 -5.56 -33.92
C THR A 14 -8.44 -6.44 -32.95
N VAL A 15 -8.52 -7.73 -33.19
CA VAL A 15 -9.13 -8.70 -32.27
C VAL A 15 -8.33 -8.80 -30.97
N GLY A 16 -6.98 -8.79 -31.06
CA GLY A 16 -6.11 -8.80 -29.88
C GLY A 16 -6.30 -7.55 -28.99
N LYS A 17 -6.39 -6.37 -29.59
CA LYS A 17 -6.63 -5.11 -28.83
C LYS A 17 -8.01 -5.08 -28.19
N GLY A 18 -9.05 -5.57 -28.88
CA GLY A 18 -10.39 -5.69 -28.32
C GLY A 18 -10.44 -6.64 -27.12
N ALA A 19 -9.79 -7.81 -27.25
CA ALA A 19 -9.72 -8.80 -26.17
C ALA A 19 -8.97 -8.27 -24.94
N ILE A 20 -7.86 -7.54 -25.13
CA ILE A 20 -7.10 -6.91 -24.05
C ILE A 20 -7.98 -5.92 -23.31
N ARG A 21 -8.67 -5.02 -24.01
CA ARG A 21 -9.58 -4.03 -23.38
C ARG A 21 -10.69 -4.67 -22.57
N GLU A 22 -11.24 -5.80 -23.02
CA GLU A 22 -12.24 -6.53 -22.24
C GLU A 22 -11.66 -7.16 -20.98
N VAL A 23 -10.43 -7.67 -21.04
CA VAL A 23 -9.70 -8.17 -19.86
C VAL A 23 -9.40 -7.02 -18.89
N GLU A 24 -8.93 -5.87 -19.37
CA GLU A 24 -8.68 -4.65 -18.57
C GLU A 24 -9.96 -4.20 -17.83
N LYS A 25 -11.07 -4.10 -18.55
CA LYS A 25 -12.38 -3.74 -17.97
C LYS A 25 -12.86 -4.76 -16.94
N SER A 26 -12.68 -6.07 -17.23
CA SER A 26 -13.07 -7.14 -16.31
C SER A 26 -12.23 -7.12 -15.05
N ALA A 27 -10.91 -6.95 -15.18
CA ALA A 27 -9.99 -6.83 -14.05
C ALA A 27 -10.30 -5.60 -13.20
N ALA A 28 -10.53 -4.43 -13.81
CA ALA A 28 -10.91 -3.21 -13.10
C ALA A 28 -12.24 -3.39 -12.32
N ARG A 29 -13.20 -4.10 -12.90
CA ARG A 29 -14.48 -4.41 -12.25
C ARG A 29 -14.30 -5.36 -11.06
N GLU A 30 -13.49 -6.42 -11.22
CA GLU A 30 -13.19 -7.37 -10.14
C GLU A 30 -12.48 -6.67 -8.98
N ILE A 31 -11.49 -5.81 -9.26
CA ILE A 31 -10.80 -5.03 -8.23
C ILE A 31 -11.77 -4.09 -7.53
N ARG A 32 -12.60 -3.34 -8.29
CA ARG A 32 -13.61 -2.43 -7.72
C ARG A 32 -14.57 -3.14 -6.77
N GLN A 33 -15.02 -4.34 -7.12
CA GLN A 33 -15.89 -5.13 -6.26
C GLN A 33 -15.22 -5.54 -4.96
N ARG A 34 -13.90 -5.85 -5.01
CA ARG A 34 -13.13 -6.25 -3.81
C ARG A 34 -12.83 -5.09 -2.88
N VAL A 35 -12.55 -3.91 -3.44
CA VAL A 35 -12.21 -2.73 -2.64
C VAL A 35 -13.45 -1.90 -2.23
N GLY A 36 -14.64 -2.30 -2.69
CA GLY A 36 -15.90 -1.64 -2.30
C GLY A 36 -16.17 -0.30 -2.97
N GLY A 37 -15.42 0.07 -4.03
CA GLY A 37 -15.64 1.34 -4.74
C GLY A 37 -14.40 1.91 -5.42
N GLY A 38 -14.42 3.22 -5.68
CA GLY A 38 -13.29 3.97 -6.26
C GLY A 38 -13.21 3.94 -7.77
N ASP A 39 -12.32 4.79 -8.30
CA ASP A 39 -12.01 4.86 -9.72
C ASP A 39 -10.83 3.95 -10.02
N ILE A 40 -11.08 2.86 -10.74
CA ILE A 40 -10.07 1.84 -11.01
C ILE A 40 -9.86 1.71 -12.49
N ARG A 41 -8.61 1.79 -12.91
CA ARG A 41 -8.15 1.53 -14.28
C ARG A 41 -7.08 0.47 -14.25
N VAL A 42 -7.15 -0.44 -15.20
CA VAL A 42 -6.14 -1.46 -15.42
C VAL A 42 -5.64 -1.31 -16.84
N HIS A 43 -4.33 -1.29 -17.01
CA HIS A 43 -3.69 -1.25 -18.30
C HIS A 43 -2.72 -2.41 -18.47
N ILE A 44 -2.85 -3.13 -19.59
CA ILE A 44 -2.08 -4.33 -19.92
C ILE A 44 -1.24 -4.06 -21.14
N GLU A 45 0.08 -4.12 -20.99
CA GLU A 45 1.05 -4.05 -22.07
C GLU A 45 1.60 -5.46 -22.35
N PRO A 46 1.25 -6.09 -23.49
CA PRO A 46 1.76 -7.42 -23.81
C PRO A 46 3.25 -7.38 -24.19
N ASP A 47 3.96 -8.49 -23.99
CA ASP A 47 5.35 -8.67 -24.41
C ASP A 47 5.41 -9.13 -25.88
N GLY A 48 4.91 -8.29 -26.79
CA GLY A 48 4.73 -8.61 -28.19
C GLY A 48 3.56 -9.58 -28.47
N VAL A 49 3.37 -9.95 -29.73
CA VAL A 49 2.27 -10.85 -30.14
C VAL A 49 2.50 -12.26 -29.60
N ASP A 50 3.72 -12.78 -29.73
CA ASP A 50 4.08 -14.11 -29.23
C ASP A 50 4.01 -14.17 -27.70
N GLY A 51 4.41 -13.09 -27.03
CA GLY A 51 4.29 -12.95 -25.59
C GLY A 51 2.83 -13.04 -25.13
N LEU A 52 1.91 -12.35 -25.81
CA LEU A 52 0.49 -12.43 -25.51
C LEU A 52 -0.05 -13.87 -25.63
N LEU A 53 0.30 -14.58 -26.69
CA LEU A 53 -0.10 -15.98 -26.89
C LEU A 53 0.46 -16.90 -25.80
N GLN A 54 1.63 -16.59 -25.27
CA GLN A 54 2.28 -17.35 -24.19
C GLN A 54 1.88 -16.87 -22.78
N GLY A 55 1.05 -15.83 -22.67
CA GLY A 55 0.67 -15.22 -21.39
C GLY A 55 1.81 -14.42 -20.75
N ARG A 56 2.68 -13.83 -21.58
CA ARG A 56 3.74 -12.92 -21.12
C ARG A 56 3.30 -11.48 -21.32
N LEU A 57 3.32 -10.72 -20.23
CA LEU A 57 3.02 -9.31 -20.22
C LEU A 57 4.30 -8.53 -19.90
N LYS A 58 4.56 -7.49 -20.65
CA LYS A 58 5.67 -6.57 -20.38
C LYS A 58 5.36 -5.75 -19.14
N ARG A 59 4.13 -5.21 -19.04
CA ARG A 59 3.68 -4.41 -17.90
C ARG A 59 2.19 -4.62 -17.64
N LEU A 60 1.84 -4.67 -16.36
CA LEU A 60 0.48 -4.54 -15.87
C LEU A 60 0.44 -3.35 -14.93
N THR A 61 -0.34 -2.32 -15.25
CA THR A 61 -0.51 -1.14 -14.40
C THR A 61 -1.91 -1.12 -13.83
N VAL A 62 -2.01 -0.91 -12.52
CA VAL A 62 -3.26 -0.65 -11.80
C VAL A 62 -3.21 0.77 -11.28
N GLU A 63 -4.12 1.61 -11.75
CA GLU A 63 -4.34 2.96 -11.25
C GLU A 63 -5.67 2.99 -10.52
N ALA A 64 -5.68 3.50 -9.28
CA ALA A 64 -6.90 3.56 -8.51
C ALA A 64 -6.90 4.79 -7.59
N SER A 65 -8.10 5.33 -7.32
CA SER A 65 -8.27 6.48 -6.44
C SER A 65 -9.59 6.44 -5.67
N HIS A 66 -9.62 7.19 -4.54
CA HIS A 66 -10.81 7.42 -3.72
C HIS A 66 -11.46 6.13 -3.19
N PHE A 67 -10.71 5.30 -2.49
CA PHE A 67 -11.23 4.07 -1.92
C PHE A 67 -10.58 3.74 -0.58
N ALA A 68 -11.24 2.86 0.16
CA ALA A 68 -10.73 2.34 1.43
C ALA A 68 -10.44 0.85 1.33
N LEU A 69 -9.37 0.42 1.99
CA LEU A 69 -8.94 -0.97 2.08
C LEU A 69 -8.85 -1.42 3.54
N ASP A 70 -9.30 -2.63 3.79
CA ASP A 70 -9.05 -3.35 5.05
C ASP A 70 -7.87 -4.33 4.91
N GLY A 71 -6.79 -3.88 4.28
CA GLY A 71 -5.59 -4.63 3.97
C GLY A 71 -5.30 -4.69 2.47
N LEU A 72 -4.25 -5.41 2.07
CA LEU A 72 -3.85 -5.51 0.67
C LEU A 72 -4.88 -6.32 -0.15
N PRO A 73 -5.32 -5.82 -1.32
CA PRO A 73 -6.33 -6.48 -2.14
C PRO A 73 -5.76 -7.67 -2.93
N PHE A 74 -4.44 -7.83 -2.97
CA PHE A 74 -3.74 -8.87 -3.70
C PHE A 74 -2.91 -9.73 -2.76
N THR A 75 -3.03 -11.04 -2.90
CA THR A 75 -2.22 -12.03 -2.19
C THR A 75 -1.79 -13.12 -3.14
N LEU A 76 -0.68 -13.79 -2.83
CA LEU A 76 -0.18 -14.92 -3.60
C LEU A 76 -0.90 -16.20 -3.20
N GLU A 77 -1.25 -16.98 -4.22
CA GLU A 77 -1.75 -18.36 -4.11
C GLU A 77 -0.67 -19.30 -4.67
N GLU A 78 0.36 -19.61 -3.87
CA GLU A 78 1.58 -20.32 -4.31
C GLU A 78 1.33 -21.72 -4.91
N HIS A 79 0.21 -22.37 -4.54
CA HIS A 79 -0.20 -23.67 -5.06
C HIS A 79 -0.66 -23.62 -6.53
N ARG A 80 -0.87 -22.42 -7.09
CA ARG A 80 -1.33 -22.26 -8.47
C ARG A 80 -0.21 -22.37 -9.48
N PRO A 81 -0.56 -22.81 -10.71
CA PRO A 81 0.39 -22.86 -11.82
C PRO A 81 0.99 -21.49 -12.13
N LYS A 82 2.32 -21.42 -12.32
CA LYS A 82 3.09 -20.24 -12.71
C LYS A 82 3.21 -20.09 -14.22
N THR A 83 2.09 -20.21 -14.95
CA THR A 83 2.07 -20.34 -16.42
C THR A 83 2.00 -19.00 -17.15
N GLY A 84 1.68 -17.91 -16.47
CA GLY A 84 1.73 -16.55 -16.98
C GLY A 84 2.82 -15.74 -16.31
N TRP A 85 3.31 -14.70 -16.96
CA TRP A 85 4.39 -13.86 -16.48
C TRP A 85 4.13 -12.39 -16.78
N ILE A 86 4.30 -11.55 -15.76
CA ILE A 86 4.26 -10.09 -15.85
C ILE A 86 5.67 -9.61 -15.47
N LYS A 87 6.40 -9.01 -16.42
CA LYS A 87 7.75 -8.50 -16.15
C LYS A 87 7.75 -7.38 -15.12
N GLN A 88 6.77 -6.47 -15.21
CA GLN A 88 6.60 -5.33 -14.31
C GLN A 88 5.13 -5.17 -13.91
N PHE A 89 4.84 -5.30 -12.64
CA PHE A 89 3.54 -4.96 -12.05
C PHE A 89 3.65 -3.61 -11.36
N VAL A 90 2.88 -2.64 -11.81
CA VAL A 90 2.91 -1.25 -11.32
C VAL A 90 1.59 -0.91 -10.68
N MET A 91 1.62 -0.36 -9.47
CA MET A 91 0.47 0.23 -8.79
C MET A 91 0.68 1.73 -8.61
N ARG A 92 -0.33 2.52 -8.95
CA ARG A 92 -0.42 3.96 -8.72
C ARG A 92 -1.74 4.25 -8.04
N LEU A 93 -1.70 4.50 -6.75
CA LEU A 93 -2.91 4.75 -5.98
C LEU A 93 -2.88 6.19 -5.47
N HIS A 94 -4.03 6.84 -5.51
CA HIS A 94 -4.22 8.19 -5.02
C HIS A 94 -5.39 8.20 -4.04
N ASP A 95 -5.26 8.96 -2.95
CA ASP A 95 -6.32 9.11 -1.98
C ASP A 95 -6.88 7.76 -1.51
N VAL A 96 -6.00 6.94 -0.96
CA VAL A 96 -6.36 5.61 -0.47
C VAL A 96 -6.31 5.55 1.06
N SER A 97 -7.35 5.02 1.68
CA SER A 97 -7.38 4.76 3.12
C SER A 97 -7.08 3.29 3.40
N LEU A 98 -5.99 3.03 4.12
CA LEU A 98 -5.61 1.71 4.63
C LEU A 98 -5.97 1.62 6.11
N ARG A 99 -7.04 0.90 6.45
CA ARG A 99 -7.56 0.81 7.83
C ARG A 99 -7.59 2.17 8.53
N GLY A 100 -7.86 3.20 7.70
CA GLY A 100 -8.04 4.57 8.07
C GLY A 100 -6.78 5.43 8.18
N LEU A 101 -5.59 4.95 7.91
CA LEU A 101 -4.50 5.82 7.50
C LEU A 101 -4.74 6.19 6.04
N ARG A 102 -5.01 7.46 5.77
CA ARG A 102 -5.11 7.96 4.41
C ARG A 102 -3.72 8.22 3.87
N ALA A 103 -3.41 7.61 2.73
CA ALA A 103 -2.24 7.91 1.94
C ALA A 103 -2.64 8.77 0.74
N GLU A 104 -1.97 9.90 0.58
CA GLU A 104 -2.15 10.79 -0.58
C GLU A 104 -1.75 10.09 -1.87
N ARG A 105 -0.60 9.40 -1.85
CA ARG A 105 -0.09 8.62 -2.97
C ARG A 105 0.57 7.34 -2.49
N VAL A 106 0.35 6.28 -3.27
CA VAL A 106 1.09 5.03 -3.16
C VAL A 106 1.57 4.66 -4.54
N TYR A 107 2.87 4.45 -4.67
CA TYR A 107 3.50 3.88 -5.86
C TYR A 107 4.17 2.58 -5.49
N ALA A 108 4.00 1.55 -6.30
CA ALA A 108 4.76 0.32 -6.17
C ALA A 108 5.07 -0.26 -7.56
N GLU A 109 6.27 -0.77 -7.72
CA GLU A 109 6.71 -1.48 -8.91
C GLU A 109 7.36 -2.79 -8.49
N ILE A 110 6.76 -3.91 -8.90
CA ILE A 110 7.13 -5.26 -8.50
C ILE A 110 7.47 -6.05 -9.76
N PRO A 111 8.72 -6.55 -9.90
CA PRO A 111 9.14 -7.34 -11.04
C PRO A 111 8.69 -8.80 -10.92
N ASP A 112 8.77 -9.52 -12.02
CA ASP A 112 8.68 -10.98 -12.11
C ASP A 112 7.45 -11.61 -11.46
N VAL A 113 6.29 -10.99 -11.64
CA VAL A 113 5.04 -11.51 -11.10
C VAL A 113 4.54 -12.67 -11.96
N ARG A 114 4.23 -13.81 -11.33
CA ARG A 114 3.66 -15.00 -11.96
C ARG A 114 2.18 -15.13 -11.66
N TYR A 115 1.43 -15.68 -12.62
CA TYR A 115 0.00 -15.86 -12.47
C TYR A 115 -0.51 -17.13 -13.18
N ASP A 116 -1.70 -17.60 -12.80
CA ASP A 116 -2.38 -18.69 -13.47
C ASP A 116 -3.03 -18.20 -14.78
N ARG A 117 -2.32 -18.41 -15.91
CA ARG A 117 -2.79 -18.01 -17.23
C ARG A 117 -4.09 -18.72 -17.63
N ARG A 118 -4.24 -20.02 -17.31
CA ARG A 118 -5.43 -20.79 -17.70
C ARG A 118 -6.67 -20.18 -17.02
N LEU A 119 -6.58 -19.81 -15.76
CA LEU A 119 -7.65 -19.19 -15.01
C LEU A 119 -7.98 -17.80 -15.56
N ALA A 120 -6.95 -16.99 -15.83
CA ALA A 120 -7.09 -15.67 -16.43
C ALA A 120 -7.79 -15.72 -17.80
N MET A 121 -7.39 -16.64 -18.69
CA MET A 121 -7.95 -16.77 -20.03
C MET A 121 -9.36 -17.37 -20.07
N ARG A 122 -9.61 -18.44 -19.29
CA ARG A 122 -10.88 -19.18 -19.35
C ARG A 122 -11.99 -18.58 -18.50
N ARG A 123 -11.62 -18.05 -17.31
CA ARG A 123 -12.58 -17.54 -16.32
C ARG A 123 -12.49 -16.04 -16.10
N ARG A 124 -11.54 -15.35 -16.74
CA ARG A 124 -11.23 -13.94 -16.56
C ARG A 124 -10.90 -13.55 -15.10
N ILE A 125 -10.38 -14.51 -14.34
CA ILE A 125 -10.00 -14.35 -12.94
C ILE A 125 -8.48 -14.32 -12.84
N PHE A 126 -7.92 -13.22 -12.35
CA PHE A 126 -6.49 -13.08 -12.12
C PHE A 126 -6.13 -13.60 -10.72
N ARG A 127 -5.23 -14.60 -10.67
CA ARG A 127 -4.65 -15.13 -9.43
C ARG A 127 -3.14 -15.16 -9.55
N LEU A 128 -2.49 -14.51 -8.59
CA LEU A 128 -1.04 -14.39 -8.57
C LEU A 128 -0.45 -15.59 -7.82
N SER A 129 0.63 -16.15 -8.35
CA SER A 129 1.24 -17.37 -7.82
C SER A 129 2.67 -17.20 -7.34
N ASP A 130 3.35 -16.11 -7.79
CA ASP A 130 4.71 -15.78 -7.36
C ASP A 130 5.04 -14.32 -7.65
N THR A 131 6.08 -13.78 -7.01
CA THR A 131 6.51 -12.40 -7.19
C THR A 131 7.99 -12.22 -6.90
N GLY A 132 8.65 -11.31 -7.63
CA GLY A 132 9.93 -10.75 -7.23
C GLY A 132 9.77 -9.71 -6.10
N VAL A 133 10.90 -9.17 -5.69
CA VAL A 133 10.96 -8.03 -4.76
C VAL A 133 11.17 -6.77 -5.58
N GLY A 134 10.27 -5.83 -5.42
CA GLY A 134 10.30 -4.53 -6.04
C GLY A 134 10.51 -3.41 -5.03
N HIS A 135 10.04 -2.22 -5.37
CA HIS A 135 10.10 -1.05 -4.51
C HIS A 135 8.74 -0.39 -4.40
N ALA A 136 8.54 0.36 -3.30
CA ALA A 136 7.36 1.19 -3.11
C ALA A 136 7.71 2.52 -2.45
N GLU A 137 6.83 3.48 -2.69
CA GLU A 137 6.81 4.80 -2.07
C GLU A 137 5.39 5.12 -1.62
N ILE A 138 5.26 5.61 -0.38
CA ILE A 138 4.00 6.04 0.21
C ILE A 138 4.16 7.46 0.71
N VAL A 139 3.22 8.34 0.38
CA VAL A 139 3.16 9.72 0.87
C VAL A 139 1.93 9.87 1.75
N VAL A 140 2.15 10.37 2.97
CA VAL A 140 1.10 10.66 3.96
C VAL A 140 1.21 12.10 4.39
N LEU A 141 0.10 12.83 4.35
CA LEU A 141 0.04 14.22 4.78
C LEU A 141 -0.07 14.31 6.31
N GLN A 142 0.45 15.38 6.90
CA GLN A 142 0.45 15.57 8.36
C GLN A 142 -0.95 15.51 8.98
N HIS A 143 -1.96 16.06 8.33
CA HIS A 143 -3.33 16.02 8.83
C HIS A 143 -3.95 14.61 8.78
N ASP A 144 -3.55 13.79 7.81
CA ASP A 144 -3.98 12.39 7.71
C ASP A 144 -3.33 11.53 8.80
N LEU A 145 -2.04 11.80 9.10
CA LEU A 145 -1.34 11.17 10.22
C LEU A 145 -1.98 11.58 11.56
N ALA A 146 -2.32 12.86 11.75
CA ALA A 146 -3.02 13.35 12.94
C ALA A 146 -4.38 12.66 13.12
N ALA A 147 -5.17 12.58 12.06
CA ALA A 147 -6.47 11.89 12.07
C ALA A 147 -6.34 10.41 12.42
N TYR A 148 -5.30 9.75 11.88
CA TYR A 148 -4.99 8.36 12.17
C TYR A 148 -4.60 8.15 13.64
N ILE A 149 -3.68 8.97 14.20
CA ILE A 149 -3.25 8.90 15.60
C ILE A 149 -4.45 9.09 16.52
N ARG A 150 -5.27 10.12 16.29
CA ARG A 150 -6.48 10.38 17.08
C ARG A 150 -7.42 9.17 17.11
N ARG A 151 -7.62 8.50 15.98
CA ARG A 151 -8.47 7.30 15.89
C ARG A 151 -7.83 6.09 16.56
N LYS A 152 -6.54 5.84 16.34
CA LYS A 152 -5.81 4.70 16.90
C LYS A 152 -5.83 4.72 18.42
N TYR A 153 -5.70 5.88 19.03
CA TYR A 153 -5.61 6.06 20.47
C TYR A 153 -6.91 6.55 21.12
N ALA A 154 -8.03 6.60 20.38
CA ALA A 154 -9.34 6.85 20.98
C ALA A 154 -9.72 5.73 21.97
N PRO A 155 -10.35 6.01 23.12
CA PRO A 155 -10.77 7.33 23.63
C PRO A 155 -9.70 8.08 24.45
N TYR A 156 -8.48 7.57 24.55
CA TYR A 156 -7.44 8.08 25.44
C TYR A 156 -6.75 9.35 24.95
N VAL A 157 -6.86 9.68 23.66
CA VAL A 157 -6.24 10.87 23.07
C VAL A 157 -7.28 11.66 22.27
N ARG A 158 -7.27 12.97 22.48
CA ARG A 158 -8.11 13.95 21.77
C ARG A 158 -7.25 15.04 21.14
N GLU A 159 -7.83 15.79 20.22
CA GLU A 159 -7.26 17.02 19.64
C GLU A 159 -5.82 16.86 19.12
N VAL A 160 -5.55 15.76 18.44
CA VAL A 160 -4.21 15.52 17.90
C VAL A 160 -3.93 16.47 16.74
N GLN A 161 -2.80 17.16 16.82
CA GLN A 161 -2.20 17.93 15.73
C GLN A 161 -0.82 17.38 15.45
N VAL A 162 -0.46 17.31 14.18
CA VAL A 162 0.87 16.87 13.74
C VAL A 162 1.42 17.93 12.81
N GLU A 163 2.64 18.36 13.09
CA GLU A 163 3.43 19.21 12.22
C GLU A 163 4.69 18.47 11.78
N ILE A 164 4.86 18.32 10.47
CA ILE A 164 6.02 17.65 9.90
C ILE A 164 6.89 18.68 9.19
N THR A 165 8.13 18.76 9.61
CA THR A 165 9.18 19.57 8.96
C THR A 165 10.34 18.67 8.56
N PRO A 166 11.29 19.14 7.74
CA PRO A 166 12.46 18.32 7.35
C PRO A 166 13.36 17.92 8.53
N THR A 167 13.33 18.67 9.63
CA THR A 167 14.22 18.46 10.78
C THR A 167 13.54 17.72 11.92
N GLU A 168 12.24 17.90 12.09
CA GLU A 168 11.49 17.32 13.21
C GLU A 168 10.02 17.09 12.87
N THR A 169 9.41 16.22 13.64
CA THR A 169 7.96 16.02 13.67
C THR A 169 7.47 16.30 15.06
N ARG A 170 6.48 17.16 15.18
CA ARG A 170 5.83 17.53 16.44
C ARG A 170 4.42 16.94 16.46
N VAL A 171 4.07 16.33 17.58
CA VAL A 171 2.73 15.80 17.86
C VAL A 171 2.23 16.47 19.13
N ASP A 172 1.23 17.33 18.99
CA ASP A 172 0.52 17.96 20.10
C ASP A 172 -0.83 17.28 20.30
N GLY A 173 -1.28 17.12 21.55
CA GLY A 173 -2.58 16.52 21.81
C GLY A 173 -3.00 16.62 23.27
N ILE A 174 -4.21 16.13 23.54
CA ILE A 174 -4.76 15.98 24.88
C ILE A 174 -4.90 14.50 25.20
N ALA A 175 -4.18 14.03 26.22
CA ALA A 175 -4.30 12.68 26.74
C ALA A 175 -5.26 12.66 27.94
N LEU A 176 -6.12 11.65 28.00
CA LEU A 176 -7.00 11.38 29.13
C LEU A 176 -6.31 10.37 30.05
N PHE A 177 -5.85 10.80 31.20
CA PHE A 177 -5.17 9.96 32.18
C PHE A 177 -5.81 10.09 33.56
N LEU A 178 -6.29 8.98 34.11
CA LEU A 178 -6.97 8.91 35.42
C LEU A 178 -8.11 9.93 35.58
N GLY A 179 -8.85 10.22 34.51
CA GLY A 179 -9.97 11.15 34.49
C GLY A 179 -9.57 12.63 34.33
N SER A 180 -8.27 12.92 34.24
CA SER A 180 -7.75 14.28 33.99
C SER A 180 -7.31 14.43 32.53
N GLU A 181 -7.48 15.64 31.98
CA GLU A 181 -6.95 16.02 30.66
C GLU A 181 -5.53 16.57 30.83
N LEU A 182 -4.59 15.98 30.14
CA LEU A 182 -3.20 16.37 30.11
C LEU A 182 -2.81 16.77 28.70
N ARG A 183 -2.42 18.01 28.50
CA ARG A 183 -1.84 18.47 27.24
C ARG A 183 -0.42 17.97 27.13
N PHE A 184 -0.10 17.33 26.01
CA PHE A 184 1.25 16.85 25.75
C PHE A 184 1.78 17.37 24.42
N ARG A 185 3.08 17.50 24.37
CA ARG A 185 3.86 17.75 23.16
C ARG A 185 4.97 16.70 23.05
N ALA A 186 5.00 15.98 21.94
CA ALA A 186 6.09 15.08 21.61
C ALA A 186 6.81 15.60 20.36
N VAL A 187 8.13 15.73 20.42
CA VAL A 187 8.97 16.21 19.31
C VAL A 187 10.06 15.18 19.04
N GLY A 188 10.20 14.76 17.81
CA GLY A 188 11.19 13.76 17.40
C GLY A 188 11.31 13.67 15.89
N GLN A 189 11.91 12.61 15.41
CA GLN A 189 12.02 12.32 13.98
C GLN A 189 11.26 11.05 13.62
N LEU A 190 10.56 11.06 12.49
CA LEU A 190 9.94 9.84 11.98
C LEU A 190 11.01 8.90 11.44
N ALA A 191 11.08 7.71 11.99
CA ALA A 191 12.08 6.71 11.61
C ALA A 191 11.47 5.32 11.45
N PRO A 192 11.93 4.54 10.46
CA PRO A 192 11.52 3.14 10.35
C PRO A 192 12.31 2.29 11.35
N ARG A 193 11.62 1.30 11.94
CA ARG A 193 12.23 0.26 12.75
C ARG A 193 11.78 -1.11 12.26
N GLU A 194 12.72 -2.02 12.07
CA GLU A 194 12.48 -3.39 11.57
C GLU A 194 11.69 -3.44 10.24
N GLY A 195 11.71 -2.36 9.45
CA GLY A 195 11.02 -2.29 8.16
C GLY A 195 9.50 -2.24 8.20
N ARG A 196 8.88 -2.45 9.36
CA ARG A 196 7.41 -2.48 9.52
C ARG A 196 6.87 -1.47 10.52
N PHE A 197 7.69 -0.99 11.44
CA PHE A 197 7.28 0.02 12.42
C PHE A 197 7.69 1.41 11.96
N LEU A 198 6.82 2.37 12.17
CA LEU A 198 7.15 3.79 12.10
C LEU A 198 7.13 4.34 13.52
N ASP A 199 8.28 4.79 13.98
CA ASP A 199 8.45 5.38 15.31
C ASP A 199 8.65 6.90 15.21
N LEU A 200 8.29 7.61 16.28
CA LEU A 200 8.77 8.95 16.57
C LEU A 200 10.05 8.79 17.41
N ALA A 201 11.19 8.71 16.73
CA ALA A 201 12.48 8.45 17.34
C ALA A 201 13.04 9.69 18.04
N ALA A 202 13.85 9.47 19.07
CA ALA A 202 14.48 10.53 19.87
C ALA A 202 13.47 11.56 20.41
N ALA A 203 12.24 11.14 20.70
CA ALA A 203 11.18 12.04 21.12
C ALA A 203 11.46 12.62 22.50
N SER A 204 11.46 13.96 22.60
CA SER A 204 11.18 14.66 23.85
C SER A 204 9.68 14.70 24.06
N ILE A 205 9.23 14.48 25.30
CA ILE A 205 7.81 14.56 25.65
C ILE A 205 7.67 15.56 26.79
N GLU A 206 6.90 16.58 26.54
CA GLU A 206 6.54 17.61 27.49
C GLU A 206 5.04 17.48 27.84
N ILE A 207 4.69 17.69 29.10
CA ILE A 207 3.31 17.70 29.56
C ILE A 207 3.06 19.02 30.31
N GLU A 208 2.05 19.74 29.86
CA GLU A 208 1.69 21.02 30.45
C GLU A 208 1.14 20.84 31.87
N GLY A 209 1.72 21.54 32.84
CA GLY A 209 1.23 21.60 34.22
C GLY A 209 1.64 20.45 35.14
N ALA A 210 2.54 19.57 34.71
CA ALA A 210 3.04 18.48 35.55
C ALA A 210 4.54 18.24 35.36
N GLU A 211 5.32 18.33 36.43
CA GLU A 211 6.60 17.64 36.51
C GLU A 211 6.32 16.15 36.67
N LEU A 212 6.20 15.44 35.53
CA LEU A 212 6.00 14.01 35.61
C LEU A 212 7.29 13.29 36.01
N ALA A 213 7.12 12.31 36.89
CA ALA A 213 8.19 11.36 37.18
C ALA A 213 8.68 10.74 35.85
N SER A 214 9.99 10.53 35.70
CA SER A 214 10.62 9.96 34.51
C SER A 214 9.92 8.68 33.99
N ALA A 215 9.31 7.89 34.90
CA ALA A 215 8.53 6.71 34.57
C ALA A 215 7.25 7.01 33.79
N ALA A 216 6.57 8.13 34.03
CA ALA A 216 5.35 8.50 33.29
C ALA A 216 5.68 8.98 31.85
N VAL A 217 6.79 9.71 31.70
CA VAL A 217 7.31 10.11 30.39
C VAL A 217 7.68 8.88 29.56
N GLU A 218 8.34 7.89 30.19
CA GLU A 218 8.71 6.66 29.50
C GLU A 218 7.47 5.82 29.11
N THR A 219 6.45 5.77 29.94
CA THR A 219 5.16 5.15 29.63
C THR A 219 4.49 5.80 28.41
N LEU A 220 4.49 7.13 28.34
CA LEU A 220 3.96 7.86 27.18
C LEU A 220 4.79 7.60 25.92
N ARG A 221 6.11 7.52 26.04
CA ARG A 221 6.99 7.17 24.92
C ARG A 221 6.68 5.79 24.36
N GLN A 222 6.48 4.81 25.22
CA GLN A 222 6.08 3.44 24.85
C GLN A 222 4.68 3.39 24.24
N TRP A 223 3.79 4.25 24.67
CA TRP A 223 2.45 4.38 24.10
C TRP A 223 2.47 4.97 22.69
N LEU A 224 3.30 6.00 22.47
CA LEU A 224 3.41 6.66 21.18
C LEU A 224 4.14 5.79 20.14
N ASN A 225 5.00 4.86 20.57
CA ASN A 225 5.79 4.03 19.66
C ASN A 225 5.40 2.54 19.73
N PRO A 226 5.14 1.93 18.57
CA PRO A 226 5.19 2.52 17.25
C PRO A 226 3.96 3.37 16.94
N LEU A 227 4.18 4.51 16.25
CA LEU A 227 3.06 5.30 15.70
C LEU A 227 2.23 4.45 14.73
N ILE A 228 2.91 3.66 13.89
CA ILE A 228 2.29 2.74 12.93
C ILE A 228 3.00 1.39 12.98
N ASP A 229 2.26 0.30 13.12
CA ASP A 229 2.68 -1.05 12.78
C ASP A 229 2.04 -1.43 11.44
N ALA A 230 2.83 -1.49 10.36
CA ALA A 230 2.34 -1.72 9.01
C ALA A 230 1.54 -3.03 8.89
N ASN A 231 1.93 -4.07 9.61
CA ASN A 231 1.25 -5.36 9.56
C ASN A 231 -0.05 -5.37 10.36
N ARG A 232 0.02 -4.95 11.63
CA ARG A 232 -1.14 -4.98 12.53
C ARG A 232 -2.14 -3.88 12.19
N ASP A 233 -1.63 -2.66 12.05
CA ASP A 233 -2.48 -1.48 11.96
C ASP A 233 -3.01 -1.28 10.53
N LEU A 234 -2.22 -1.63 9.48
CA LEU A 234 -2.58 -1.40 8.08
C LEU A 234 -2.92 -2.68 7.31
N GLY A 235 -2.66 -3.86 7.88
CA GLY A 235 -2.94 -5.13 7.22
C GLY A 235 -2.07 -5.42 5.99
N ILE A 236 -0.83 -4.93 5.99
CA ILE A 236 0.09 -5.08 4.84
C ILE A 236 0.74 -6.47 4.79
N HIS A 237 0.78 -7.21 5.91
CA HIS A 237 1.26 -8.60 5.99
C HIS A 237 2.63 -8.82 5.33
N ASP A 238 3.63 -8.03 5.74
CA ASP A 238 5.00 -8.03 5.21
C ASP A 238 5.14 -7.66 3.73
N GLY A 239 4.07 -7.20 3.08
CA GLY A 239 4.11 -6.73 1.69
C GLY A 239 4.94 -5.46 1.46
N LEU A 240 5.34 -4.77 2.52
CA LEU A 240 6.20 -3.59 2.51
C LEU A 240 7.25 -3.70 3.61
N TYR A 241 8.51 -3.47 3.24
CA TYR A 241 9.63 -3.28 4.15
C TYR A 241 10.16 -1.86 3.99
N VAL A 242 9.83 -0.98 4.95
CA VAL A 242 10.23 0.44 4.91
C VAL A 242 11.72 0.56 5.24
N GLU A 243 12.50 1.09 4.30
CA GLU A 243 13.95 1.30 4.46
C GLU A 243 14.27 2.71 4.94
N ILE A 244 13.51 3.69 4.48
CA ILE A 244 13.74 5.10 4.81
C ILE A 244 12.42 5.86 4.90
N VAL A 245 12.37 6.81 5.83
CA VAL A 245 11.30 7.81 5.94
C VAL A 245 11.93 9.19 5.76
N ILE A 246 11.38 9.97 4.87
CA ILE A 246 11.80 11.34 4.57
C ILE A 246 10.68 12.27 5.02
N SER A 247 11.00 13.17 5.96
CA SER A 247 10.11 14.25 6.36
C SER A 247 10.28 15.44 5.42
N GLU A 248 9.18 15.91 4.86
CA GLU A 248 9.09 17.08 4.00
C GLU A 248 8.08 18.06 4.63
N PRO A 249 8.06 19.34 4.25
CA PRO A 249 7.08 20.28 4.82
C PRO A 249 5.64 19.77 4.63
N GLY A 250 4.95 19.49 5.74
CA GLY A 250 3.55 19.05 5.75
C GLY A 250 3.28 17.59 5.39
N GLN A 251 4.30 16.79 5.09
CA GLN A 251 4.13 15.39 4.70
C GLN A 251 5.32 14.51 5.07
N MET A 252 5.07 13.21 5.14
CA MET A 252 6.12 12.19 5.18
C MET A 252 6.09 11.33 3.94
N ARG A 253 7.26 10.86 3.53
CA ARG A 253 7.45 9.93 2.41
C ARG A 253 8.20 8.69 2.91
N ALA A 254 7.56 7.54 2.90
CA ALA A 254 8.16 6.26 3.23
C ALA A 254 8.54 5.53 1.94
N ARG A 255 9.77 5.03 1.87
CA ARG A 255 10.30 4.23 0.75
C ARG A 255 10.86 2.92 1.25
N GLY A 256 10.76 1.90 0.41
CA GLY A 256 11.32 0.61 0.76
C GLY A 256 11.03 -0.48 -0.26
N LYS A 257 11.28 -1.72 0.16
CA LYS A 257 11.03 -2.91 -0.67
C LYS A 257 9.55 -3.30 -0.60
N ALA A 258 9.01 -3.74 -1.73
CA ALA A 258 7.64 -4.21 -1.82
C ALA A 258 7.57 -5.57 -2.50
N HIS A 259 6.68 -6.41 -2.03
CA HIS A 259 6.28 -7.65 -2.69
C HIS A 259 4.80 -7.94 -2.42
N ILE A 260 4.22 -8.85 -3.16
CA ILE A 260 2.85 -9.27 -2.90
C ILE A 260 2.90 -10.34 -1.82
N PRO A 261 2.24 -10.14 -0.66
CA PRO A 261 2.30 -11.09 0.44
C PRO A 261 1.55 -12.38 0.12
N ARG A 262 1.90 -13.43 0.83
CA ARG A 262 1.18 -14.71 0.77
C ARG A 262 -0.20 -14.60 1.40
N SER A 263 -1.15 -15.36 0.89
CA SER A 263 -2.47 -15.44 1.52
C SER A 263 -2.35 -16.07 2.92
N PRO A 264 -2.86 -15.42 3.98
CA PRO A 264 -2.77 -15.96 5.35
C PRO A 264 -3.51 -17.29 5.54
N ASN A 265 -4.36 -17.69 4.60
CA ASN A 265 -5.20 -18.90 4.67
C ASN A 265 -4.66 -20.11 3.91
N THR A 266 -3.43 -20.07 3.40
CA THR A 266 -2.84 -21.23 2.74
C THR A 266 -2.20 -22.15 3.80
N LYS A 267 -3.00 -22.67 4.74
CA LYS A 267 -2.62 -23.91 5.43
C LYS A 267 -2.69 -25.00 4.37
N VAL A 268 -1.52 -25.49 3.95
CA VAL A 268 -1.37 -26.72 3.19
C VAL A 268 -2.10 -27.81 3.99
N LYS A 269 -3.20 -28.33 3.42
CA LYS A 269 -3.81 -29.60 3.85
C LYS A 269 -3.11 -30.72 3.14
#